data_b5152e1636eadf60dde27cad98ea4925
#
_entry.id   b5152e1636eadf60dde27cad98ea4925
#
_cell.length_a   1.000
_cell.length_b   1.000
_cell.length_c   1.000
_cell.angle_alpha   90.00
_cell.angle_beta   90.00
_cell.angle_gamma   90.00
#
_symmetry.space_group_name_H-M   'P 1'
#
loop_
_entity.id
_entity.type
_entity.pdbx_description
1 polymer ?
#
loop_
_entity_poly.entity_id
_entity_poly.type
_entity_poly.pdbx_seq_one_letter_code
_entity_poly.pdbx_strand_id
1 'polypeptide(L)'
;MAFFDILIFIALSVLSVSADLNGDLTGTGVRSVFPGDKNYASASKAFNLRFTFSPAAVAFPKTPNEVSAVVKAAHANNYQVIPRGGGHSYVANSLGGKNGSLVVDMSSMKAITIKSSANTAVIETGNRLGDVALALNAAGRALPHVMLESAGIQVDLFAFCDLNDWTNLCSAFGGYGFTSRQWGLALDPIFAINAVLANGTIVRATKDSHSDLFWSLKGAAPSFAITTSIEVNTFAAPSYAIVMEYTWENMDYKTAGKAMYSFQNFSLSGPAAPFAGELVLGRGSRQGSVTFGFTAAWYGKKGSAIPTIQPWLDVMPTPSSSKLVGNGSYIDSVSQLSESPLDTSSGPDATDTFYAKSIMTPEGDPMTLEACTSFMQYLSTKGFSSNTNWFVEVELYGGPNSKIREIANDATAFSRRDTLFTFQLYASSSNYKPPYPKEGFSFLDGMADSVTSKMHSGWNYGAYANYIDNRLQNWQSLYFSDNYPRLKSIKDQLDPHNVFMFPTSIEE
;
A
#
# COMPACT_ATOMS: atom_id res chain seq x y z
N MET A 1 32.48 -62.92 46.02
CA MET A 1 31.10 -62.46 46.04
C MET A 1 31.11 -61.15 45.24
N ALA A 2 30.72 -61.20 43.98
CA ALA A 2 30.62 -60.08 43.09
C ALA A 2 29.13 -59.82 42.82
N PHE A 3 28.66 -58.62 43.18
CA PHE A 3 27.32 -58.18 42.86
C PHE A 3 27.36 -57.55 41.48
N PHE A 4 26.53 -58.02 40.53
CA PHE A 4 26.25 -57.45 39.24
C PHE A 4 25.03 -56.53 39.39
N ASP A 5 25.24 -55.22 39.28
CA ASP A 5 24.15 -54.26 39.13
C ASP A 5 23.73 -54.21 37.69
N ILE A 6 22.51 -54.62 37.40
CA ILE A 6 21.88 -54.47 36.08
C ILE A 6 21.17 -53.13 36.05
N LEU A 7 21.77 -52.12 35.35
CA LEU A 7 21.09 -50.88 34.99
C LEU A 7 20.15 -51.15 33.80
N ILE A 8 18.87 -51.10 34.06
CA ILE A 8 17.84 -51.09 33.01
C ILE A 8 17.70 -49.66 32.47
N PHE A 9 18.25 -49.38 31.28
CA PHE A 9 17.95 -48.16 30.53
C PHE A 9 16.56 -48.31 29.89
N ILE A 10 15.56 -47.64 30.45
CA ILE A 10 14.28 -47.41 29.77
C ILE A 10 14.51 -46.28 28.74
N ALA A 11 14.72 -46.66 27.48
CA ALA A 11 14.68 -45.72 26.38
C ALA A 11 13.22 -45.28 26.18
N LEU A 12 12.88 -44.11 26.68
CA LEU A 12 11.66 -43.43 26.24
C LEU A 12 11.90 -43.02 24.76
N SER A 13 11.34 -43.82 23.84
CA SER A 13 11.17 -43.39 22.45
C SER A 13 10.11 -42.30 22.44
N VAL A 14 10.55 -41.04 22.45
CA VAL A 14 9.71 -39.93 22.05
C VAL A 14 9.43 -40.17 20.55
N LEU A 15 8.26 -40.69 20.25
CA LEU A 15 7.71 -40.69 18.90
C LEU A 15 7.59 -39.20 18.51
N SER A 16 8.60 -38.68 17.83
CA SER A 16 8.45 -37.43 17.10
C SER A 16 7.42 -37.70 16.01
N VAL A 17 6.16 -37.32 16.27
CA VAL A 17 5.17 -37.18 15.20
C VAL A 17 5.79 -36.19 14.23
N SER A 18 6.25 -36.67 13.09
CA SER A 18 6.68 -35.81 11.99
C SER A 18 5.44 -35.01 11.62
N ALA A 19 5.46 -33.70 11.91
CA ALA A 19 4.41 -32.78 11.52
C ALA A 19 4.27 -32.85 9.99
N ASP A 20 3.09 -33.22 9.50
CA ASP A 20 2.76 -33.33 8.07
C ASP A 20 1.80 -32.21 7.67
N LEU A 21 2.37 -31.07 7.28
CA LEU A 21 1.57 -29.91 6.84
C LEU A 21 0.55 -30.30 5.74
N ASN A 22 0.93 -31.18 4.81
CA ASN A 22 0.04 -31.58 3.72
C ASN A 22 -1.16 -32.40 4.25
N GLY A 23 -0.89 -33.37 5.13
CA GLY A 23 -1.95 -34.16 5.79
C GLY A 23 -2.89 -33.29 6.62
N ASP A 24 -2.32 -32.38 7.44
CA ASP A 24 -3.10 -31.51 8.30
C ASP A 24 -3.93 -30.50 7.49
N LEU A 25 -3.36 -29.85 6.46
CA LEU A 25 -4.14 -28.95 5.58
C LEU A 25 -5.23 -29.68 4.82
N THR A 26 -4.94 -30.88 4.31
CA THR A 26 -5.96 -31.74 3.65
C THR A 26 -7.09 -32.10 4.63
N GLY A 27 -6.72 -32.39 5.89
CA GLY A 27 -7.68 -32.67 6.96
C GLY A 27 -8.61 -31.50 7.31
N THR A 28 -8.22 -30.25 7.01
CA THR A 28 -9.11 -29.08 7.20
C THR A 28 -10.25 -29.02 6.18
N GLY A 29 -10.15 -29.72 5.05
CA GLY A 29 -11.07 -29.60 3.91
C GLY A 29 -10.91 -28.30 3.10
N VAL A 30 -9.97 -27.42 3.45
CA VAL A 30 -9.68 -26.17 2.71
C VAL A 30 -8.88 -26.50 1.46
N ARG A 31 -9.33 -26.00 0.31
CA ARG A 31 -8.55 -26.12 -0.93
C ARG A 31 -7.15 -25.57 -0.73
N SER A 32 -6.16 -26.40 -0.90
CA SER A 32 -4.74 -26.03 -0.81
C SER A 32 -3.98 -26.52 -2.03
N VAL A 33 -2.92 -25.81 -2.39
CA VAL A 33 -2.06 -26.11 -3.56
C VAL A 33 -0.63 -26.20 -3.06
N PHE A 34 0.05 -27.29 -3.43
CA PHE A 34 1.39 -27.63 -2.97
C PHE A 34 2.41 -27.60 -4.13
N PRO A 35 3.73 -27.49 -3.83
CA PRO A 35 4.77 -27.66 -4.83
C PRO A 35 4.60 -28.99 -5.60
N GLY A 36 4.58 -28.88 -6.92
CA GLY A 36 4.31 -30.04 -7.81
C GLY A 36 2.88 -30.10 -8.35
N ASP A 37 1.93 -29.43 -7.75
CA ASP A 37 0.56 -29.37 -8.27
C ASP A 37 0.47 -28.51 -9.54
N LYS A 38 -0.43 -28.88 -10.44
CA LYS A 38 -0.64 -28.19 -11.73
C LYS A 38 -0.83 -26.67 -11.59
N ASN A 39 -1.51 -26.23 -10.54
CA ASN A 39 -1.84 -24.80 -10.33
C ASN A 39 -0.87 -24.09 -9.40
N TYR A 40 0.18 -24.75 -8.92
CA TYR A 40 1.11 -24.15 -7.94
C TYR A 40 1.87 -22.96 -8.52
N ALA A 41 2.36 -23.07 -9.75
CA ALA A 41 3.12 -21.99 -10.38
C ALA A 41 2.32 -20.69 -10.53
N SER A 42 1.02 -20.78 -10.83
CA SER A 42 0.13 -19.61 -10.86
C SER A 42 -0.22 -19.11 -9.47
N ALA A 43 -0.45 -20.01 -8.52
CA ALA A 43 -0.79 -19.67 -7.14
C ALA A 43 0.38 -19.01 -6.37
N SER A 44 1.62 -19.30 -6.74
CA SER A 44 2.86 -18.76 -6.15
C SER A 44 3.52 -17.65 -6.97
N LYS A 45 2.83 -17.10 -7.97
CA LYS A 45 3.37 -16.03 -8.78
C LYS A 45 3.39 -14.70 -8.01
N ALA A 46 4.54 -14.02 -7.99
CA ALA A 46 4.65 -12.70 -7.44
C ALA A 46 4.11 -11.63 -8.42
N PHE A 47 3.58 -10.53 -7.89
CA PHE A 47 3.29 -9.32 -8.67
C PHE A 47 4.58 -8.70 -9.21
N ASN A 48 5.55 -8.44 -8.32
CA ASN A 48 6.88 -7.99 -8.70
C ASN A 48 7.75 -9.19 -9.06
N LEU A 49 7.97 -9.40 -10.35
CA LEU A 49 8.74 -10.53 -10.89
C LEU A 49 10.24 -10.49 -10.55
N ARG A 50 10.71 -9.45 -9.87
CA ARG A 50 12.05 -9.42 -9.27
C ARG A 50 12.23 -10.51 -8.21
N PHE A 51 11.11 -11.00 -7.66
CA PHE A 51 11.08 -12.02 -6.62
C PHE A 51 10.48 -13.33 -7.13
N THR A 52 11.11 -14.42 -6.73
CA THR A 52 10.67 -15.79 -7.00
C THR A 52 10.71 -16.57 -5.70
N PHE A 53 9.61 -16.57 -4.94
CA PHE A 53 9.50 -17.34 -3.72
C PHE A 53 8.65 -18.59 -3.93
N SER A 54 8.98 -19.66 -3.20
CA SER A 54 8.26 -20.93 -3.22
C SER A 54 7.61 -21.16 -1.86
N PRO A 55 6.34 -20.78 -1.67
CA PRO A 55 5.58 -21.13 -0.47
C PRO A 55 5.51 -22.64 -0.25
N ALA A 56 5.44 -23.09 1.02
CA ALA A 56 5.20 -24.50 1.34
C ALA A 56 3.82 -24.96 0.87
N ALA A 57 2.83 -24.07 0.92
CA ALA A 57 1.51 -24.26 0.35
C ALA A 57 0.80 -22.91 0.17
N VAL A 58 -0.25 -22.90 -0.66
CA VAL A 58 -1.21 -21.79 -0.79
C VAL A 58 -2.60 -22.35 -0.49
N ALA A 59 -3.23 -21.90 0.60
CA ALA A 59 -4.56 -22.28 1.03
C ALA A 59 -5.60 -21.20 0.65
N PHE A 60 -6.80 -21.61 0.23
CA PHE A 60 -7.86 -20.73 -0.26
C PHE A 60 -9.13 -20.89 0.59
N PRO A 61 -9.16 -20.35 1.81
CA PRO A 61 -10.33 -20.44 2.69
C PRO A 61 -11.49 -19.58 2.16
N LYS A 62 -12.72 -20.00 2.51
CA LYS A 62 -13.99 -19.33 2.15
C LYS A 62 -14.69 -18.71 3.35
N THR A 63 -14.26 -19.05 4.56
CA THR A 63 -14.89 -18.63 5.82
C THR A 63 -13.84 -18.34 6.88
N PRO A 64 -14.14 -17.50 7.90
CA PRO A 64 -13.24 -17.29 9.04
C PRO A 64 -12.88 -18.59 9.78
N ASN A 65 -13.79 -19.57 9.84
CA ASN A 65 -13.50 -20.88 10.45
C ASN A 65 -12.47 -21.67 9.66
N GLU A 66 -12.51 -21.60 8.33
CA GLU A 66 -11.50 -22.21 7.47
C GLU A 66 -10.15 -21.51 7.60
N VAL A 67 -10.11 -20.16 7.70
CA VAL A 67 -8.88 -19.42 8.01
C VAL A 67 -8.30 -19.88 9.35
N SER A 68 -9.14 -20.00 10.40
CA SER A 68 -8.74 -20.51 11.72
C SER A 68 -8.13 -21.92 11.63
N ALA A 69 -8.76 -22.81 10.87
CA ALA A 69 -8.27 -24.18 10.70
C ALA A 69 -6.89 -24.22 10.03
N VAL A 70 -6.69 -23.39 8.98
CA VAL A 70 -5.40 -23.26 8.28
C VAL A 70 -4.31 -22.71 9.19
N VAL A 71 -4.61 -21.65 9.98
CA VAL A 71 -3.67 -21.07 10.94
C VAL A 71 -3.24 -22.09 12.00
N LYS A 72 -4.20 -22.87 12.54
CA LYS A 72 -3.92 -23.92 13.52
C LYS A 72 -3.04 -25.03 12.94
N ALA A 73 -3.32 -25.49 11.73
CA ALA A 73 -2.49 -26.47 11.03
C ALA A 73 -1.05 -25.93 10.80
N ALA A 74 -0.92 -24.68 10.38
CA ALA A 74 0.38 -24.05 10.21
C ALA A 74 1.16 -23.94 11.54
N HIS A 75 0.51 -23.48 12.60
CA HIS A 75 1.12 -23.34 13.93
C HIS A 75 1.58 -24.69 14.48
N ALA A 76 0.76 -25.75 14.35
CA ALA A 76 1.12 -27.09 14.77
C ALA A 76 2.34 -27.67 14.04
N ASN A 77 2.59 -27.19 12.82
CA ASN A 77 3.71 -27.60 11.97
C ASN A 77 4.87 -26.58 11.94
N ASN A 78 4.85 -25.54 12.78
CA ASN A 78 5.86 -24.47 12.86
C ASN A 78 6.07 -23.71 11.55
N TYR A 79 5.01 -23.50 10.75
CA TYR A 79 5.05 -22.68 9.56
C TYR A 79 4.62 -21.24 9.85
N GLN A 80 5.32 -20.31 9.25
CA GLN A 80 4.88 -18.91 9.20
C GLN A 80 3.74 -18.76 8.21
N VAL A 81 2.76 -17.95 8.60
CA VAL A 81 1.52 -17.75 7.86
C VAL A 81 1.46 -16.34 7.34
N ILE A 82 1.12 -16.20 6.06
CA ILE A 82 1.07 -14.92 5.38
C ILE A 82 -0.32 -14.74 4.76
N PRO A 83 -1.08 -13.70 5.13
CA PRO A 83 -2.31 -13.35 4.44
C PRO A 83 -2.00 -12.75 3.06
N ARG A 84 -2.79 -13.14 2.06
CA ARG A 84 -2.76 -12.56 0.73
C ARG A 84 -4.16 -12.15 0.29
N GLY A 85 -4.37 -10.85 0.03
CA GLY A 85 -5.54 -10.31 -0.65
C GLY A 85 -5.34 -10.35 -2.16
N GLY A 86 -5.19 -9.20 -2.83
CA GLY A 86 -4.87 -9.09 -4.24
C GLY A 86 -3.48 -9.58 -4.65
N GLY A 87 -2.53 -9.58 -3.71
CA GLY A 87 -1.20 -10.15 -3.95
C GLY A 87 -0.16 -9.16 -4.50
N HIS A 88 -0.42 -7.86 -4.46
CA HIS A 88 0.37 -6.79 -5.10
C HIS A 88 1.52 -6.24 -4.25
N SER A 89 2.01 -6.96 -3.27
CA SER A 89 3.18 -6.55 -2.50
C SER A 89 4.40 -6.27 -3.38
N TYR A 90 4.98 -5.08 -3.27
CA TYR A 90 6.14 -4.63 -4.03
C TYR A 90 7.41 -5.46 -3.78
N VAL A 91 7.45 -6.17 -2.66
CA VAL A 91 8.58 -7.01 -2.26
C VAL A 91 8.18 -8.46 -2.04
N ALA A 92 7.03 -8.86 -2.59
CA ALA A 92 6.45 -10.19 -2.51
C ALA A 92 6.25 -10.72 -1.08
N ASN A 93 6.00 -9.83 -0.11
CA ASN A 93 5.60 -10.25 1.25
C ASN A 93 4.30 -11.07 1.24
N SER A 94 3.43 -10.88 0.25
CA SER A 94 2.24 -11.70 0.02
C SER A 94 2.54 -13.19 -0.28
N LEU A 95 3.81 -13.53 -0.54
CA LEU A 95 4.33 -14.89 -0.63
C LEU A 95 5.26 -15.24 0.55
N GLY A 96 5.32 -14.37 1.58
CA GLY A 96 6.16 -14.54 2.75
C GLY A 96 7.50 -13.81 2.68
N GLY A 97 7.86 -13.20 1.56
CA GLY A 97 9.16 -12.56 1.37
C GLY A 97 10.35 -13.53 1.43
N LYS A 98 10.07 -14.83 1.50
CA LYS A 98 11.02 -15.95 1.56
C LYS A 98 10.35 -17.26 1.15
N ASN A 99 11.17 -18.31 0.94
CA ASN A 99 10.65 -19.65 0.67
C ASN A 99 10.08 -20.31 1.95
N GLY A 100 9.12 -21.22 1.77
CA GLY A 100 8.62 -22.11 2.80
C GLY A 100 7.52 -21.54 3.70
N SER A 101 7.02 -20.33 3.47
CA SER A 101 5.86 -19.79 4.19
C SER A 101 4.55 -20.45 3.71
N LEU A 102 3.54 -20.52 4.58
CA LEU A 102 2.17 -20.87 4.19
C LEU A 102 1.40 -19.61 3.82
N VAL A 103 0.93 -19.53 2.59
CA VAL A 103 0.10 -18.40 2.11
C VAL A 103 -1.37 -18.72 2.33
N VAL A 104 -2.10 -17.80 2.96
CA VAL A 104 -3.56 -17.84 3.09
C VAL A 104 -4.15 -16.83 2.12
N ASP A 105 -4.63 -17.33 1.00
CA ASP A 105 -5.20 -16.52 -0.09
C ASP A 105 -6.68 -16.26 0.13
N MET A 106 -6.99 -14.99 0.39
CA MET A 106 -8.35 -14.55 0.75
C MET A 106 -9.28 -14.39 -0.45
N SER A 107 -8.83 -14.64 -1.69
CA SER A 107 -9.57 -14.39 -2.93
C SER A 107 -10.94 -15.07 -3.05
N SER A 108 -11.22 -16.04 -2.18
CA SER A 108 -12.54 -16.69 -2.09
C SER A 108 -13.52 -16.01 -1.10
N MET A 109 -13.07 -15.01 -0.34
CA MET A 109 -13.89 -14.27 0.64
C MET A 109 -14.20 -12.87 0.08
N LYS A 110 -15.31 -12.77 -0.68
CA LYS A 110 -15.65 -11.56 -1.49
C LYS A 110 -17.01 -10.96 -1.17
N ALA A 111 -17.62 -11.27 -0.02
CA ALA A 111 -18.89 -10.67 0.32
C ALA A 111 -18.74 -9.17 0.64
N ILE A 112 -19.65 -8.35 0.08
CA ILE A 112 -19.84 -6.94 0.41
C ILE A 112 -21.29 -6.77 0.86
N THR A 113 -21.48 -6.38 2.12
CA THR A 113 -22.80 -6.13 2.69
C THR A 113 -22.94 -4.65 3.04
N ILE A 114 -23.77 -3.93 2.30
CA ILE A 114 -23.99 -2.49 2.48
C ILE A 114 -25.29 -2.26 3.26
N LYS A 115 -25.20 -1.48 4.36
CA LYS A 115 -26.34 -1.05 5.17
C LYS A 115 -26.52 0.47 4.97
N SER A 116 -27.17 0.85 3.87
CA SER A 116 -27.34 2.28 3.49
C SER A 116 -28.06 3.10 4.57
N SER A 117 -29.04 2.51 5.30
CA SER A 117 -29.72 3.20 6.39
C SER A 117 -28.83 3.52 7.59
N ALA A 118 -27.77 2.74 7.80
CA ALA A 118 -26.77 2.95 8.84
C ALA A 118 -25.50 3.66 8.33
N ASN A 119 -25.40 3.91 7.03
CA ASN A 119 -24.20 4.42 6.37
C ASN A 119 -22.95 3.54 6.63
N THR A 120 -23.10 2.22 6.69
CA THR A 120 -22.01 1.29 6.96
C THR A 120 -21.93 0.20 5.90
N ALA A 121 -20.76 -0.42 5.80
CA ALA A 121 -20.56 -1.64 5.01
C ALA A 121 -19.68 -2.64 5.77
N VAL A 122 -19.88 -3.92 5.48
CA VAL A 122 -18.98 -5.02 5.85
C VAL A 122 -18.37 -5.54 4.56
N ILE A 123 -17.06 -5.59 4.50
CA ILE A 123 -16.30 -5.92 3.28
C ILE A 123 -15.31 -7.02 3.63
N GLU A 124 -15.42 -8.18 2.99
CA GLU A 124 -14.46 -9.27 3.11
C GLU A 124 -13.16 -8.96 2.37
N THR A 125 -12.05 -9.49 2.88
CA THR A 125 -10.69 -9.10 2.47
C THR A 125 -10.18 -9.70 1.15
N GLY A 126 -10.94 -10.54 0.50
CA GLY A 126 -10.67 -11.01 -0.86
C GLY A 126 -11.24 -10.13 -1.97
N ASN A 127 -11.92 -9.02 -1.61
CA ASN A 127 -12.41 -8.04 -2.58
C ASN A 127 -11.26 -7.19 -3.14
N ARG A 128 -11.46 -6.73 -4.36
CA ARG A 128 -10.61 -5.77 -5.05
C ARG A 128 -11.19 -4.37 -4.99
N LEU A 129 -10.35 -3.33 -5.12
CA LEU A 129 -10.76 -1.92 -5.01
C LEU A 129 -11.89 -1.55 -5.96
N GLY A 130 -11.74 -1.90 -7.23
CA GLY A 130 -12.75 -1.60 -8.25
C GLY A 130 -14.10 -2.23 -7.93
N ASP A 131 -14.13 -3.49 -7.49
CA ASP A 131 -15.36 -4.21 -7.12
C ASP A 131 -16.05 -3.52 -5.94
N VAL A 132 -15.27 -3.05 -4.95
CA VAL A 132 -15.80 -2.31 -3.79
C VAL A 132 -16.33 -0.95 -4.21
N ALA A 133 -15.61 -0.22 -5.08
CA ALA A 133 -16.04 1.09 -5.59
C ALA A 133 -17.37 0.97 -6.35
N LEU A 134 -17.49 -0.01 -7.25
CA LEU A 134 -18.71 -0.27 -8.01
C LEU A 134 -19.89 -0.63 -7.10
N ALA A 135 -19.68 -1.54 -6.14
CA ALA A 135 -20.72 -1.97 -5.20
C ALA A 135 -21.22 -0.81 -4.33
N LEU A 136 -20.30 0.00 -3.78
CA LEU A 136 -20.66 1.17 -2.97
C LEU A 136 -21.37 2.24 -3.81
N ASN A 137 -20.86 2.53 -5.00
CA ASN A 137 -21.48 3.51 -5.90
C ASN A 137 -22.90 3.13 -6.30
N ALA A 138 -23.17 1.84 -6.53
CA ALA A 138 -24.53 1.33 -6.83
C ALA A 138 -25.50 1.60 -5.66
N ALA A 139 -24.99 1.74 -4.42
CA ALA A 139 -25.76 2.11 -3.24
C ALA A 139 -25.73 3.62 -2.94
N GLY A 140 -25.16 4.46 -3.81
CA GLY A 140 -24.96 5.89 -3.60
C GLY A 140 -23.93 6.21 -2.51
N ARG A 141 -23.03 5.27 -2.23
CA ARG A 141 -22.01 5.37 -1.17
C ARG A 141 -20.60 5.40 -1.76
N ALA A 142 -19.65 5.85 -0.94
CA ALA A 142 -18.23 5.90 -1.29
C ALA A 142 -17.36 5.70 -0.03
N LEU A 143 -16.09 5.39 -0.27
CA LEU A 143 -15.02 5.34 0.75
C LEU A 143 -13.80 6.10 0.23
N PRO A 144 -12.88 6.56 1.11
CA PRO A 144 -11.53 6.85 0.67
C PRO A 144 -10.94 5.55 0.13
N HIS A 145 -10.56 5.54 -1.11
CA HIS A 145 -9.88 4.39 -1.70
C HIS A 145 -8.73 4.86 -2.55
N VAL A 146 -7.72 4.05 -2.57
CA VAL A 146 -6.51 4.28 -3.32
C VAL A 146 -6.85 4.29 -4.80
N MET A 147 -6.22 5.17 -5.54
CA MET A 147 -6.38 5.30 -6.97
C MET A 147 -5.02 5.19 -7.62
N LEU A 148 -5.04 4.69 -8.80
CA LEU A 148 -3.93 4.58 -9.69
C LEU A 148 -3.91 5.74 -10.63
N GLU A 149 -2.73 6.27 -10.87
CA GLU A 149 -2.52 7.17 -11.97
C GLU A 149 -1.32 6.81 -12.82
N SER A 150 -1.52 6.87 -14.13
CA SER A 150 -0.50 7.27 -15.05
C SER A 150 -0.99 8.55 -15.72
N ALA A 151 -0.47 9.70 -15.33
CA ALA A 151 -0.72 10.93 -16.08
C ALA A 151 -0.17 10.77 -17.49
N GLY A 152 -0.97 11.13 -18.50
CA GLY A 152 -0.75 11.20 -19.95
C GLY A 152 0.64 11.31 -20.57
N ILE A 153 1.64 10.81 -19.91
CA ILE A 153 2.95 10.48 -20.46
C ILE A 153 2.79 9.06 -20.98
N GLN A 154 2.92 8.87 -22.25
CA GLN A 154 2.93 7.57 -22.92
C GLN A 154 4.03 6.67 -22.36
N VAL A 155 3.84 6.20 -21.15
CA VAL A 155 4.60 5.14 -20.52
C VAL A 155 3.54 4.12 -20.14
N ASP A 156 3.56 2.96 -20.79
CA ASP A 156 2.80 1.77 -20.39
C ASP A 156 3.31 1.34 -19.01
N LEU A 157 2.95 2.06 -17.96
CA LEU A 157 3.49 1.93 -16.61
C LEU A 157 2.40 1.63 -15.60
N PHE A 158 2.48 0.44 -15.08
CA PHE A 158 1.68 -0.14 -14.04
C PHE A 158 2.43 -0.05 -12.70
N ALA A 159 2.25 1.00 -11.93
CA ALA A 159 2.82 1.12 -10.59
C ALA A 159 1.73 1.37 -9.56
N PHE A 160 1.67 0.60 -8.48
CA PHE A 160 0.34 0.34 -7.93
C PHE A 160 0.34 -0.08 -6.46
N CYS A 161 -0.42 0.67 -5.68
CA CYS A 161 -1.39 0.03 -4.80
C CYS A 161 -2.61 -0.25 -5.70
N ASP A 162 -2.60 -1.36 -6.42
CA ASP A 162 -3.52 -1.66 -7.49
C ASP A 162 -4.96 -1.79 -7.00
N LEU A 163 -5.94 -1.49 -7.87
CA LEU A 163 -7.38 -1.79 -7.74
C LEU A 163 -7.68 -3.18 -7.18
N ASN A 164 -6.68 -4.02 -7.07
CA ASN A 164 -6.76 -5.43 -6.74
C ASN A 164 -6.40 -5.79 -5.30
N ASP A 165 -6.02 -4.84 -4.39
CA ASP A 165 -5.59 -5.20 -3.01
C ASP A 165 -6.06 -4.22 -1.91
N TRP A 166 -7.33 -3.87 -1.92
CA TRP A 166 -7.87 -2.87 -1.00
C TRP A 166 -7.83 -3.26 0.48
N THR A 167 -8.03 -4.51 0.79
CA THR A 167 -8.36 -4.92 2.16
C THR A 167 -7.20 -5.46 2.99
N ASN A 168 -6.16 -5.99 2.36
CA ASN A 168 -5.02 -6.55 3.10
C ASN A 168 -3.74 -5.71 3.03
N LEU A 169 -3.54 -4.89 2.02
CA LEU A 169 -2.33 -4.07 1.91
C LEU A 169 -2.64 -2.58 2.06
N CYS A 170 -3.56 -2.03 1.27
CA CYS A 170 -3.77 -0.59 1.27
C CYS A 170 -4.37 -0.07 2.58
N SER A 171 -5.50 -0.63 3.06
CA SER A 171 -6.09 -0.22 4.33
C SER A 171 -5.29 -0.70 5.55
N ALA A 172 -4.50 -1.77 5.40
CA ALA A 172 -3.66 -2.30 6.47
C ALA A 172 -2.50 -1.37 6.85
N PHE A 173 -2.03 -0.51 5.92
CA PHE A 173 -0.90 0.40 6.12
C PHE A 173 -1.25 1.87 5.86
N GLY A 174 -2.50 2.23 5.65
CA GLY A 174 -2.95 3.60 5.39
C GLY A 174 -4.10 3.67 4.41
N GLY A 175 -3.81 3.59 3.13
CA GLY A 175 -4.75 3.70 2.03
C GLY A 175 -5.08 5.15 1.68
N TYR A 176 -4.19 5.81 0.93
CA TYR A 176 -4.42 7.13 0.39
C TYR A 176 -5.18 7.07 -0.93
N GLY A 177 -5.99 8.07 -1.22
CA GLY A 177 -6.64 8.32 -2.49
C GLY A 177 -7.15 9.75 -2.57
N PHE A 178 -7.67 10.15 -3.73
CA PHE A 178 -8.06 11.54 -4.01
C PHE A 178 -9.18 12.09 -3.11
N THR A 179 -9.92 11.22 -2.41
CA THR A 179 -10.90 11.67 -1.41
C THR A 179 -10.35 11.68 0.02
N SER A 180 -9.10 11.27 0.23
CA SER A 180 -8.51 11.14 1.58
C SER A 180 -8.35 12.48 2.29
N ARG A 181 -8.07 13.57 1.56
CA ARG A 181 -8.05 14.90 2.16
C ARG A 181 -9.41 15.33 2.71
N GLN A 182 -10.50 14.80 2.15
CA GLN A 182 -11.87 15.09 2.57
C GLN A 182 -12.38 14.15 3.66
N TRP A 183 -11.94 12.87 3.66
CA TRP A 183 -12.54 11.82 4.50
C TRP A 183 -11.55 11.07 5.40
N GLY A 184 -10.26 11.35 5.32
CA GLY A 184 -9.19 10.58 5.95
C GLY A 184 -8.67 9.45 5.05
N LEU A 185 -7.72 8.68 5.55
CA LEU A 185 -7.20 7.49 4.87
C LEU A 185 -8.22 6.34 4.87
N ALA A 186 -8.05 5.33 4.03
CA ALA A 186 -8.96 4.18 3.96
C ALA A 186 -9.10 3.42 5.30
N LEU A 187 -8.06 3.43 6.15
CA LEU A 187 -8.14 2.85 7.49
C LEU A 187 -8.97 3.68 8.49
N ASP A 188 -9.21 4.98 8.23
CA ASP A 188 -9.84 5.85 9.21
C ASP A 188 -11.33 5.56 9.45
N PRO A 189 -12.17 5.31 8.42
CA PRO A 189 -13.56 4.96 8.61
C PRO A 189 -13.80 3.56 9.19
N ILE A 190 -12.76 2.72 9.35
CA ILE A 190 -12.88 1.38 9.93
C ILE A 190 -13.21 1.49 11.42
N PHE A 191 -14.35 0.92 11.86
CA PHE A 191 -14.77 0.90 13.26
C PHE A 191 -14.74 -0.49 13.89
N ALA A 192 -14.63 -1.57 13.09
CA ALA A 192 -14.40 -2.93 13.57
C ALA A 192 -13.64 -3.76 12.52
N ILE A 193 -12.85 -4.71 12.99
CA ILE A 193 -12.08 -5.64 12.17
C ILE A 193 -12.34 -7.05 12.68
N ASN A 194 -12.77 -7.93 11.79
CA ASN A 194 -12.89 -9.36 12.07
C ASN A 194 -11.59 -10.04 11.64
N ALA A 195 -10.96 -10.78 12.53
CA ALA A 195 -9.62 -11.32 12.29
C ALA A 195 -9.43 -12.70 12.94
N VAL A 196 -8.41 -13.42 12.48
CA VAL A 196 -7.92 -14.68 13.06
C VAL A 196 -6.52 -14.46 13.62
N LEU A 197 -6.36 -14.71 14.92
CA LEU A 197 -5.08 -14.57 15.65
C LEU A 197 -4.13 -15.73 15.37
N ALA A 198 -2.89 -15.61 15.81
CA ALA A 198 -1.83 -16.60 15.65
C ALA A 198 -2.16 -18.00 16.22
N ASN A 199 -2.98 -18.05 17.26
CA ASN A 199 -3.50 -19.30 17.84
C ASN A 199 -4.78 -19.84 17.15
N GLY A 200 -5.22 -19.19 16.08
CA GLY A 200 -6.44 -19.53 15.35
C GLY A 200 -7.74 -19.03 16.00
N THR A 201 -7.69 -18.22 17.07
CA THR A 201 -8.91 -17.63 17.66
C THR A 201 -9.49 -16.58 16.71
N ILE A 202 -10.80 -16.67 16.46
CA ILE A 202 -11.55 -15.67 15.68
C ILE A 202 -12.00 -14.56 16.63
N VAL A 203 -11.69 -13.33 16.30
CA VAL A 203 -12.02 -12.15 17.11
C VAL A 203 -12.64 -11.05 16.26
N ARG A 204 -13.45 -10.20 16.92
CA ARG A 204 -13.89 -8.92 16.38
C ARG A 204 -13.25 -7.81 17.22
N ALA A 205 -12.26 -7.14 16.63
CA ALA A 205 -11.53 -6.05 17.25
C ALA A 205 -12.22 -4.70 17.00
N THR A 206 -12.38 -3.90 18.04
CA THR A 206 -12.94 -2.54 18.02
C THR A 206 -12.15 -1.67 19.00
N LYS A 207 -12.43 -0.37 19.03
CA LYS A 207 -11.83 0.52 20.04
C LYS A 207 -12.13 0.12 21.51
N ASP A 208 -13.22 -0.63 21.75
CA ASP A 208 -13.69 -1.00 23.09
C ASP A 208 -13.45 -2.50 23.40
N SER A 209 -13.07 -3.30 22.41
CA SER A 209 -12.79 -4.75 22.54
C SER A 209 -11.57 -5.11 21.71
N HIS A 210 -10.58 -5.78 22.31
CA HIS A 210 -9.27 -6.04 21.67
C HIS A 210 -8.65 -4.74 21.13
N SER A 211 -8.65 -3.68 21.95
CA SER A 211 -8.31 -2.31 21.54
C SER A 211 -6.88 -2.17 20.98
N ASP A 212 -5.89 -2.86 21.59
CA ASP A 212 -4.51 -2.84 21.10
C ASP A 212 -4.38 -3.58 19.75
N LEU A 213 -5.08 -4.70 19.59
CA LEU A 213 -5.16 -5.37 18.29
C LEU A 213 -5.83 -4.45 17.25
N PHE A 214 -6.97 -3.82 17.59
CA PHE A 214 -7.65 -2.89 16.68
C PHE A 214 -6.77 -1.73 16.26
N TRP A 215 -6.01 -1.17 17.21
CA TRP A 215 -5.04 -0.11 16.95
C TRP A 215 -3.92 -0.57 16.01
N SER A 216 -3.33 -1.75 16.27
CA SER A 216 -2.22 -2.29 15.45
C SER A 216 -2.67 -2.70 14.05
N LEU A 217 -3.89 -3.24 13.91
CA LEU A 217 -4.45 -3.60 12.61
C LEU A 217 -4.74 -2.38 11.70
N LYS A 218 -4.79 -1.18 12.27
CA LYS A 218 -4.93 0.08 11.52
C LYS A 218 -3.57 0.73 11.26
N GLY A 219 -2.71 0.04 10.50
CA GLY A 219 -1.40 0.53 10.09
C GLY A 219 -0.28 -0.53 10.02
N ALA A 220 -0.50 -1.74 10.62
CA ALA A 220 0.48 -2.83 10.62
C ALA A 220 -0.17 -4.22 10.59
N ALA A 221 -1.37 -4.36 10.04
CA ALA A 221 -2.24 -5.53 10.15
C ALA A 221 -1.57 -6.89 9.86
N PRO A 222 -0.80 -7.09 8.78
CA PRO A 222 -0.26 -8.41 8.45
C PRO A 222 0.70 -8.99 9.49
N SER A 223 1.22 -8.15 10.40
CA SER A 223 2.12 -8.58 11.47
C SER A 223 1.41 -9.19 12.70
N PHE A 224 0.07 -9.05 12.81
CA PHE A 224 -0.67 -9.37 14.03
C PHE A 224 -1.78 -10.39 13.85
N ALA A 225 -2.43 -10.42 12.69
CA ALA A 225 -3.56 -11.29 12.44
C ALA A 225 -3.86 -11.41 10.94
N ILE A 226 -4.68 -12.41 10.57
CA ILE A 226 -5.33 -12.45 9.26
C ILE A 226 -6.67 -11.75 9.38
N THR A 227 -6.79 -10.58 8.77
CA THR A 227 -8.07 -9.88 8.65
C THR A 227 -8.98 -10.64 7.68
N THR A 228 -10.20 -10.96 8.11
CA THR A 228 -11.19 -11.68 7.28
C THR A 228 -12.24 -10.74 6.70
N SER A 229 -12.63 -9.70 7.46
CA SER A 229 -13.48 -8.61 6.97
C SER A 229 -13.27 -7.35 7.81
N ILE A 230 -13.60 -6.21 7.22
CA ILE A 230 -13.65 -4.91 7.91
C ILE A 230 -15.08 -4.38 7.92
N GLU A 231 -15.42 -3.65 9.00
CA GLU A 231 -16.67 -2.92 9.13
C GLU A 231 -16.37 -1.42 9.07
N VAL A 232 -16.96 -0.73 8.10
CA VAL A 232 -16.59 0.66 7.78
C VAL A 232 -17.79 1.60 7.78
N ASN A 233 -17.59 2.83 8.22
CA ASN A 233 -18.49 3.93 7.92
C ASN A 233 -18.30 4.33 6.46
N THR A 234 -19.39 4.51 5.71
CA THR A 234 -19.36 4.93 4.33
C THR A 234 -19.83 6.37 4.19
N PHE A 235 -19.37 7.05 3.16
CA PHE A 235 -19.75 8.44 2.84
C PHE A 235 -20.79 8.45 1.72
N ALA A 236 -21.57 9.52 1.61
CA ALA A 236 -22.37 9.75 0.42
C ALA A 236 -21.44 9.97 -0.79
N ALA A 237 -21.69 9.28 -1.89
CA ALA A 237 -20.94 9.52 -3.11
C ALA A 237 -21.07 11.00 -3.51
N PRO A 238 -19.98 11.70 -3.86
CA PRO A 238 -20.04 13.08 -4.30
C PRO A 238 -21.00 13.25 -5.48
N SER A 239 -21.88 14.26 -5.39
CA SER A 239 -22.84 14.57 -6.44
C SER A 239 -22.21 15.20 -7.69
N TYR A 240 -20.94 15.61 -7.59
CA TYR A 240 -20.15 16.16 -8.66
C TYR A 240 -18.67 15.82 -8.44
N ALA A 241 -18.02 15.36 -9.50
CA ALA A 241 -16.59 15.13 -9.56
C ALA A 241 -16.04 15.56 -10.92
N ILE A 242 -14.81 16.04 -10.94
CA ILE A 242 -14.06 16.34 -12.16
C ILE A 242 -12.58 16.06 -11.96
N VAL A 243 -11.93 15.48 -12.95
CA VAL A 243 -10.49 15.28 -13.03
C VAL A 243 -9.88 16.35 -13.93
N MET A 244 -8.74 16.87 -13.53
CA MET A 244 -7.99 17.91 -14.23
C MET A 244 -6.57 17.42 -14.46
N GLU A 245 -6.14 17.40 -15.70
CA GLU A 245 -4.79 16.97 -16.08
C GLU A 245 -4.08 18.13 -16.79
N TYR A 246 -2.83 18.41 -16.39
CA TYR A 246 -1.98 19.41 -17.00
C TYR A 246 -0.60 18.81 -17.23
N THR A 247 -0.02 19.03 -18.39
CA THR A 247 1.32 18.54 -18.73
C THR A 247 2.20 19.66 -19.25
N TRP A 248 3.41 19.72 -18.74
CA TRP A 248 4.50 20.57 -19.22
C TRP A 248 5.64 19.65 -19.71
N GLU A 249 5.70 19.47 -21.01
CA GLU A 249 6.77 18.70 -21.61
C GLU A 249 8.09 19.45 -21.59
N ASN A 250 9.18 18.72 -21.33
CA ASN A 250 10.54 19.25 -21.41
C ASN A 250 10.80 20.50 -20.55
N MET A 251 10.16 20.58 -19.37
CA MET A 251 10.43 21.65 -18.42
C MET A 251 11.87 21.53 -17.92
N ASP A 252 12.66 22.61 -18.01
CA ASP A 252 14.01 22.62 -17.47
C ASP A 252 14.01 22.44 -15.94
N TYR A 253 15.05 21.81 -15.39
CA TYR A 253 15.06 21.39 -13.99
C TYR A 253 14.94 22.54 -12.98
N LYS A 254 15.40 23.77 -13.34
CA LYS A 254 15.29 24.94 -12.45
C LYS A 254 13.86 25.44 -12.39
N THR A 255 13.19 25.49 -13.54
CA THR A 255 11.76 25.83 -13.64
C THR A 255 10.92 24.75 -12.95
N ALA A 256 11.21 23.46 -13.17
CA ALA A 256 10.52 22.34 -12.51
C ALA A 256 10.70 22.37 -10.99
N GLY A 257 11.90 22.68 -10.48
CA GLY A 257 12.14 22.84 -9.05
C GLY A 257 11.34 23.99 -8.42
N LYS A 258 11.24 25.13 -9.11
CA LYS A 258 10.38 26.25 -8.69
C LYS A 258 8.89 25.87 -8.75
N ALA A 259 8.48 25.15 -9.79
CA ALA A 259 7.10 24.67 -9.95
C ALA A 259 6.70 23.74 -8.80
N MET A 260 7.53 22.77 -8.45
CA MET A 260 7.32 21.89 -7.31
C MET A 260 7.27 22.66 -5.98
N TYR A 261 8.19 23.59 -5.77
CA TYR A 261 8.20 24.42 -4.57
C TYR A 261 6.96 25.33 -4.49
N SER A 262 6.47 25.84 -5.63
CA SER A 262 5.24 26.65 -5.68
C SER A 262 4.00 25.78 -5.40
N PHE A 263 3.98 24.51 -5.83
CA PHE A 263 2.92 23.56 -5.49
C PHE A 263 2.90 23.28 -3.99
N GLN A 264 4.07 23.12 -3.37
CA GLN A 264 4.18 22.99 -1.92
C GLN A 264 3.59 24.22 -1.19
N ASN A 265 3.93 25.42 -1.60
CA ASN A 265 3.40 26.65 -1.01
C ASN A 265 1.89 26.77 -1.21
N PHE A 266 1.37 26.40 -2.38
CA PHE A 266 -0.06 26.31 -2.64
C PHE A 266 -0.73 25.30 -1.71
N SER A 267 -0.15 24.11 -1.53
CA SER A 267 -0.68 23.08 -0.64
C SER A 267 -0.74 23.54 0.82
N LEU A 268 0.26 24.27 1.28
CA LEU A 268 0.33 24.88 2.62
C LEU A 268 -0.61 26.08 2.78
N SER A 269 -1.04 26.73 1.69
CA SER A 269 -2.04 27.82 1.76
C SER A 269 -3.44 27.33 2.12
N GLY A 270 -3.68 26.02 2.12
CA GLY A 270 -4.93 25.38 2.54
C GLY A 270 -6.00 25.33 1.46
N PRO A 271 -5.75 24.73 0.30
CA PRO A 271 -6.82 24.44 -0.66
C PRO A 271 -7.92 23.62 0.01
N ALA A 272 -9.17 23.85 -0.38
CA ALA A 272 -10.34 23.22 0.24
C ALA A 272 -10.24 21.69 0.26
N ALA A 273 -10.77 21.03 1.28
CA ALA A 273 -10.72 19.57 1.46
C ALA A 273 -11.20 18.73 0.26
N PRO A 274 -12.24 19.16 -0.53
CA PRO A 274 -12.63 18.44 -1.75
C PRO A 274 -11.61 18.47 -2.90
N PHE A 275 -10.54 19.23 -2.78
CA PHE A 275 -9.43 19.23 -3.71
C PHE A 275 -8.42 18.16 -3.33
N ALA A 276 -8.00 17.37 -4.30
CA ALA A 276 -6.82 16.52 -4.22
C ALA A 276 -5.99 16.68 -5.48
N GLY A 277 -4.68 16.45 -5.39
CA GLY A 277 -3.80 16.55 -6.54
C GLY A 277 -2.45 15.95 -6.26
N GLU A 278 -1.75 15.63 -7.33
CA GLU A 278 -0.40 15.09 -7.31
C GLU A 278 0.41 15.60 -8.48
N LEU A 279 1.72 15.61 -8.31
CA LEU A 279 2.64 15.81 -9.42
C LEU A 279 3.06 14.43 -9.93
N VAL A 280 3.06 14.27 -11.26
CA VAL A 280 3.57 13.08 -11.93
C VAL A 280 4.76 13.47 -12.78
N LEU A 281 5.93 12.95 -12.43
CA LEU A 281 7.19 13.35 -13.03
C LEU A 281 7.76 12.20 -13.85
N GLY A 282 8.17 12.51 -15.06
CA GLY A 282 8.74 11.54 -15.98
C GLY A 282 9.95 12.06 -16.73
N ARG A 283 10.51 11.18 -17.56
CA ARG A 283 11.68 11.51 -18.39
C ARG A 283 11.32 12.56 -19.43
N GLY A 284 12.08 13.66 -19.48
CA GLY A 284 12.02 14.61 -20.58
C GLY A 284 12.65 14.05 -21.87
N SER A 285 12.33 14.62 -23.03
CA SER A 285 12.89 14.20 -24.32
C SER A 285 14.33 14.70 -24.54
N ARG A 286 14.84 15.59 -23.68
CA ARG A 286 16.21 16.11 -23.73
C ARG A 286 16.84 16.14 -22.34
N GLN A 287 18.15 15.96 -22.27
CA GLN A 287 18.91 16.07 -21.02
C GLN A 287 18.75 17.46 -20.40
N GLY A 288 18.59 17.52 -19.09
CA GLY A 288 18.35 18.76 -18.34
C GLY A 288 16.88 19.16 -18.24
N SER A 289 15.96 18.34 -18.80
CA SER A 289 14.51 18.53 -18.69
C SER A 289 13.80 17.32 -18.14
N VAL A 290 12.60 17.55 -17.60
CA VAL A 290 11.64 16.53 -17.16
C VAL A 290 10.30 16.75 -17.86
N THR A 291 9.50 15.72 -17.96
CA THR A 291 8.06 15.89 -18.15
C THR A 291 7.46 16.12 -16.78
N PHE A 292 6.73 17.21 -16.63
CA PHE A 292 6.09 17.63 -15.39
C PHE A 292 4.58 17.54 -15.59
N GLY A 293 3.96 16.55 -14.98
CA GLY A 293 2.52 16.36 -14.98
C GLY A 293 1.90 16.85 -13.67
N PHE A 294 0.65 17.23 -13.74
CA PHE A 294 -0.18 17.50 -12.58
C PHE A 294 -1.56 16.91 -12.84
N THR A 295 -1.96 16.00 -11.97
CA THR A 295 -3.31 15.45 -11.97
C THR A 295 -4.02 15.86 -10.69
N ALA A 296 -5.27 16.26 -10.82
CA ALA A 296 -6.07 16.69 -9.69
C ALA A 296 -7.52 16.25 -9.84
N ALA A 297 -8.18 16.05 -8.71
CA ALA A 297 -9.61 15.83 -8.66
C ALA A 297 -10.30 16.85 -7.76
N TRP A 298 -11.53 17.16 -8.10
CA TRP A 298 -12.40 18.02 -7.32
C TRP A 298 -13.74 17.33 -7.07
N TYR A 299 -14.08 17.21 -5.79
CA TYR A 299 -15.30 16.53 -5.31
C TYR A 299 -16.29 17.48 -4.61
N GLY A 300 -16.18 18.76 -4.89
CA GLY A 300 -16.98 19.81 -4.27
C GLY A 300 -18.00 20.43 -5.23
N LYS A 301 -18.36 21.68 -4.94
CA LYS A 301 -19.35 22.42 -5.76
C LYS A 301 -18.88 22.56 -7.20
N LYS A 302 -19.79 22.28 -8.15
CA LYS A 302 -19.56 22.50 -9.60
C LYS A 302 -19.12 23.95 -9.86
N GLY A 303 -18.11 24.11 -10.71
CA GLY A 303 -17.56 25.43 -11.08
C GLY A 303 -16.49 25.98 -10.12
N SER A 304 -16.20 25.29 -9.00
CA SER A 304 -15.18 25.74 -8.05
C SER A 304 -13.81 25.06 -8.24
N ALA A 305 -13.70 24.04 -9.11
CA ALA A 305 -12.46 23.31 -9.34
C ALA A 305 -11.34 24.26 -9.85
N ILE A 306 -11.53 24.88 -10.98
CA ILE A 306 -10.54 25.79 -11.59
C ILE A 306 -10.21 26.96 -10.66
N PRO A 307 -11.18 27.73 -10.09
CA PRO A 307 -10.86 28.76 -9.11
C PRO A 307 -10.02 28.30 -7.93
N THR A 308 -10.14 27.03 -7.52
CA THR A 308 -9.32 26.50 -6.42
C THR A 308 -7.85 26.38 -6.79
N ILE A 309 -7.52 25.91 -8.00
CA ILE A 309 -6.13 25.71 -8.44
C ILE A 309 -5.54 26.90 -9.18
N GLN A 310 -6.36 27.88 -9.58
CA GLN A 310 -5.94 29.04 -10.36
C GLN A 310 -4.74 29.80 -9.73
N PRO A 311 -4.71 30.04 -8.40
CA PRO A 311 -3.57 30.72 -7.78
C PRO A 311 -2.21 30.04 -8.01
N TRP A 312 -2.21 28.72 -8.15
CA TRP A 312 -1.00 27.97 -8.50
C TRP A 312 -0.74 28.00 -10.01
N LEU A 313 -1.78 27.85 -10.86
CA LEU A 313 -1.63 27.89 -12.30
C LEU A 313 -1.11 29.27 -12.79
N ASP A 314 -1.45 30.36 -12.11
CA ASP A 314 -1.01 31.72 -12.47
C ASP A 314 0.50 31.92 -12.35
N VAL A 315 1.18 31.12 -11.53
CA VAL A 315 2.64 31.17 -11.36
C VAL A 315 3.39 30.11 -12.18
N MET A 316 2.63 29.23 -12.86
CA MET A 316 3.17 28.20 -13.72
C MET A 316 3.38 28.70 -15.15
N PRO A 317 4.33 28.14 -15.90
CA PRO A 317 4.39 28.34 -17.34
C PRO A 317 3.09 27.87 -18.03
N THR A 318 2.86 28.31 -19.26
CA THR A 318 1.76 27.76 -20.07
C THR A 318 1.96 26.25 -20.25
N PRO A 319 0.96 25.40 -19.93
CA PRO A 319 1.09 23.96 -20.11
C PRO A 319 1.16 23.58 -21.60
N SER A 320 1.88 22.51 -21.91
CA SER A 320 1.92 21.93 -23.26
C SER A 320 0.57 21.31 -23.64
N SER A 321 -0.14 20.75 -22.65
CA SER A 321 -1.50 20.26 -22.77
C SER A 321 -2.27 20.40 -21.47
N SER A 322 -3.59 20.55 -21.58
CA SER A 322 -4.48 20.49 -20.43
C SER A 322 -5.79 19.81 -20.83
N LYS A 323 -6.36 19.06 -19.90
CA LYS A 323 -7.58 18.31 -20.12
C LYS A 323 -8.47 18.36 -18.88
N LEU A 324 -9.75 18.58 -19.07
CA LEU A 324 -10.77 18.42 -18.05
C LEU A 324 -11.57 17.16 -18.40
N VAL A 325 -11.52 16.17 -17.52
CA VAL A 325 -12.11 14.85 -17.78
C VAL A 325 -13.22 14.58 -16.79
N GLY A 326 -14.24 13.90 -17.27
CA GLY A 326 -15.39 13.50 -16.48
C GLY A 326 -16.64 14.32 -16.81
N ASN A 327 -17.77 13.67 -16.68
CA ASN A 327 -19.10 14.23 -16.91
C ASN A 327 -19.79 14.67 -15.60
N GLY A 328 -19.04 14.72 -14.49
CA GLY A 328 -19.52 15.10 -13.16
C GLY A 328 -19.90 13.94 -12.26
N SER A 329 -19.77 12.68 -12.69
CA SER A 329 -20.04 11.51 -11.84
C SER A 329 -18.81 11.15 -11.00
N TYR A 330 -19.04 10.75 -9.73
CA TYR A 330 -17.99 10.27 -8.84
C TYR A 330 -17.32 9.01 -9.38
N ILE A 331 -18.12 8.02 -9.82
CA ILE A 331 -17.55 6.74 -10.28
C ILE A 331 -16.78 6.90 -11.59
N ASP A 332 -17.17 7.84 -12.46
CA ASP A 332 -16.42 8.13 -13.67
C ASP A 332 -15.05 8.77 -13.34
N SER A 333 -14.99 9.62 -12.30
CA SER A 333 -13.71 10.17 -11.83
C SER A 333 -12.80 9.07 -11.28
N VAL A 334 -13.37 8.10 -10.55
CA VAL A 334 -12.63 6.92 -10.06
C VAL A 334 -12.10 6.11 -11.23
N SER A 335 -12.93 5.82 -12.23
CA SER A 335 -12.52 5.10 -13.43
C SER A 335 -11.47 5.85 -14.26
N GLN A 336 -11.57 7.19 -14.32
CA GLN A 336 -10.58 8.00 -15.03
C GLN A 336 -9.21 7.97 -14.35
N LEU A 337 -9.22 8.10 -13.04
CA LEU A 337 -7.98 8.11 -12.22
C LEU A 337 -7.37 6.70 -12.08
N SER A 338 -8.13 5.64 -12.28
CA SER A 338 -7.60 4.27 -12.22
C SER A 338 -6.91 3.82 -13.51
N GLU A 339 -7.14 4.50 -14.63
CA GLU A 339 -6.68 4.13 -15.99
C GLU A 339 -6.93 2.65 -16.38
N SER A 340 -7.64 1.93 -15.53
CA SER A 340 -7.96 0.51 -15.68
C SER A 340 -9.45 0.29 -15.48
N PRO A 341 -10.04 -0.75 -16.08
CA PRO A 341 -11.43 -1.11 -15.79
C PRO A 341 -11.64 -1.38 -14.31
N LEU A 342 -12.65 -0.76 -13.69
CA LEU A 342 -13.00 -1.02 -12.28
C LEU A 342 -13.50 -2.44 -12.06
N ASP A 343 -14.10 -3.07 -13.06
CA ASP A 343 -14.47 -4.48 -13.04
C ASP A 343 -13.23 -5.36 -13.21
N THR A 344 -12.82 -6.00 -12.14
CA THR A 344 -11.63 -6.84 -12.07
C THR A 344 -11.89 -8.31 -12.41
N SER A 345 -13.09 -8.66 -12.87
CA SER A 345 -13.46 -10.04 -13.24
C SER A 345 -12.78 -10.54 -14.52
N SER A 346 -12.22 -9.65 -15.33
CA SER A 346 -11.82 -9.91 -16.73
C SER A 346 -10.33 -10.02 -16.97
N GLY A 347 -9.58 -10.83 -16.22
CA GLY A 347 -8.21 -11.18 -16.63
C GLY A 347 -7.19 -11.29 -15.49
N PRO A 348 -6.02 -11.84 -15.75
CA PRO A 348 -4.95 -11.87 -14.78
C PRO A 348 -4.36 -10.46 -14.61
N ASP A 349 -3.91 -10.16 -13.39
CA ASP A 349 -3.22 -8.92 -13.09
C ASP A 349 -1.95 -8.77 -13.93
N ALA A 350 -1.68 -7.57 -14.39
CA ALA A 350 -0.38 -7.24 -14.97
C ALA A 350 0.71 -7.45 -13.92
N THR A 351 1.87 -7.88 -14.37
CA THR A 351 3.04 -8.07 -13.49
C THR A 351 4.21 -7.29 -14.04
N ASP A 352 5.09 -6.81 -13.15
CA ASP A 352 6.25 -6.01 -13.53
C ASP A 352 7.52 -6.47 -12.80
N THR A 353 8.66 -5.96 -13.21
CA THR A 353 9.97 -6.18 -12.60
C THR A 353 10.55 -4.84 -12.20
N PHE A 354 10.37 -4.46 -10.92
CA PHE A 354 10.63 -3.10 -10.46
C PHE A 354 11.28 -3.00 -9.09
N TYR A 355 11.75 -1.80 -8.78
CA TYR A 355 12.11 -1.35 -7.44
C TYR A 355 11.40 -0.04 -7.14
N ALA A 356 10.94 0.11 -5.90
CA ALA A 356 10.26 1.31 -5.45
C ALA A 356 10.80 1.77 -4.09
N LYS A 357 10.69 3.07 -3.84
CA LYS A 357 10.97 3.76 -2.57
C LYS A 357 9.93 4.82 -2.33
N SER A 358 9.87 5.31 -1.09
CA SER A 358 8.99 6.44 -0.76
C SER A 358 9.67 7.44 0.17
N ILE A 359 9.17 8.67 0.14
CA ILE A 359 9.50 9.73 1.09
C ILE A 359 8.18 10.36 1.54
N MET A 360 7.96 10.49 2.84
CA MET A 360 6.86 11.26 3.41
C MET A 360 7.42 12.54 4.03
N THR A 361 7.11 13.70 3.42
CA THR A 361 7.67 14.98 3.84
C THR A 361 6.83 15.59 4.96
N PRO A 362 7.43 16.07 6.06
CA PRO A 362 6.67 16.70 7.15
C PRO A 362 6.08 18.05 6.72
N GLU A 363 4.82 18.29 7.09
CA GLU A 363 4.14 19.57 6.80
C GLU A 363 4.75 20.75 7.58
N GLY A 364 5.14 20.49 8.84
CA GLY A 364 5.71 21.52 9.72
C GLY A 364 7.16 21.90 9.40
N ASP A 365 7.83 21.14 8.54
CA ASP A 365 9.22 21.36 8.11
C ASP A 365 9.34 20.99 6.62
N PRO A 366 8.73 21.79 5.73
CA PRO A 366 8.61 21.46 4.31
C PRO A 366 9.95 21.56 3.58
N MET A 367 10.02 20.97 2.37
CA MET A 367 11.22 20.96 1.56
C MET A 367 11.68 22.38 1.21
N THR A 368 12.99 22.57 1.18
CA THR A 368 13.60 23.82 0.68
C THR A 368 13.50 23.91 -0.86
N LEU A 369 13.58 25.14 -1.41
CA LEU A 369 13.70 25.32 -2.86
C LEU A 369 14.95 24.62 -3.42
N GLU A 370 16.03 24.55 -2.63
CA GLU A 370 17.25 23.83 -3.02
C GLU A 370 16.98 22.32 -3.14
N ALA A 371 16.26 21.72 -2.19
CA ALA A 371 15.88 20.32 -2.24
C ALA A 371 15.00 19.99 -3.47
N CYS A 372 13.96 20.80 -3.72
CA CYS A 372 13.12 20.67 -4.92
C CYS A 372 13.94 20.79 -6.22
N THR A 373 14.86 21.74 -6.29
CA THR A 373 15.71 21.97 -7.48
C THR A 373 16.72 20.85 -7.68
N SER A 374 17.34 20.35 -6.60
CA SER A 374 18.28 19.23 -6.61
C SER A 374 17.60 17.94 -7.10
N PHE A 375 16.38 17.68 -6.62
CA PHE A 375 15.57 16.55 -7.07
C PHE A 375 15.30 16.62 -8.58
N MET A 376 14.78 17.74 -9.08
CA MET A 376 14.52 17.92 -10.51
C MET A 376 15.81 17.84 -11.35
N GLN A 377 16.94 18.33 -10.84
CA GLN A 377 18.24 18.19 -11.49
C GLN A 377 18.66 16.71 -11.60
N TYR A 378 18.46 15.94 -10.54
CA TYR A 378 18.73 14.50 -10.54
C TYR A 378 17.86 13.77 -11.59
N LEU A 379 16.55 14.01 -11.58
CA LEU A 379 15.62 13.41 -12.55
C LEU A 379 15.97 13.78 -14.00
N SER A 380 16.29 15.03 -14.26
CA SER A 380 16.62 15.53 -15.60
C SER A 380 17.98 15.11 -16.14
N THR A 381 18.89 14.61 -15.28
CA THR A 381 20.24 14.18 -15.66
C THR A 381 20.42 12.68 -15.51
N LYS A 382 20.36 12.15 -14.29
CA LYS A 382 20.47 10.71 -14.02
C LYS A 382 19.23 9.96 -14.52
N GLY A 383 18.04 10.52 -14.34
CA GLY A 383 16.81 9.95 -14.86
C GLY A 383 16.78 9.93 -16.40
N PHE A 384 17.29 10.99 -17.05
CA PHE A 384 17.39 11.00 -18.50
C PHE A 384 18.27 9.86 -19.06
N SER A 385 19.37 9.53 -18.40
CA SER A 385 20.31 8.50 -18.81
C SER A 385 20.05 7.12 -18.19
N SER A 386 19.02 6.97 -17.37
CA SER A 386 18.66 5.68 -16.76
C SER A 386 18.26 4.64 -17.83
N ASN A 387 18.65 3.40 -17.61
CA ASN A 387 18.22 2.25 -18.42
C ASN A 387 16.92 1.60 -17.91
N THR A 388 16.24 2.28 -16.94
CA THR A 388 14.93 1.87 -16.41
C THR A 388 13.82 2.72 -16.99
N ASN A 389 12.59 2.20 -17.02
CA ASN A 389 11.38 3.02 -17.10
C ASN A 389 11.06 3.51 -15.70
N TRP A 390 10.91 4.81 -15.52
CA TRP A 390 10.71 5.38 -14.20
C TRP A 390 9.68 6.52 -14.24
N PHE A 391 9.02 6.69 -13.13
CA PHE A 391 8.20 7.88 -12.83
C PHE A 391 8.30 8.21 -11.34
N VAL A 392 7.78 9.35 -10.97
CA VAL A 392 7.59 9.77 -9.58
C VAL A 392 6.22 10.38 -9.44
N GLU A 393 5.49 9.93 -8.44
CA GLU A 393 4.26 10.58 -7.97
C GLU A 393 4.57 11.35 -6.68
N VAL A 394 3.99 12.56 -6.57
CA VAL A 394 4.09 13.41 -5.38
C VAL A 394 2.67 13.73 -4.93
N GLU A 395 2.14 12.87 -4.10
CA GLU A 395 0.76 12.87 -3.64
C GLU A 395 0.54 13.88 -2.51
N LEU A 396 -0.50 14.68 -2.62
CA LEU A 396 -0.87 15.67 -1.59
C LEU A 396 -1.69 15.04 -0.46
N TYR A 397 -1.05 14.73 0.66
CA TYR A 397 -1.70 14.21 1.87
C TYR A 397 -2.20 15.35 2.77
N GLY A 398 -1.37 16.33 3.04
CA GLY A 398 -1.54 17.34 4.08
C GLY A 398 -2.21 18.62 3.62
N GLY A 399 -1.80 19.69 4.25
CA GLY A 399 -2.35 21.04 4.13
C GLY A 399 -3.46 21.29 5.18
N PRO A 400 -3.71 22.57 5.54
CA PRO A 400 -4.54 22.95 6.70
C PRO A 400 -5.95 22.35 6.71
N ASN A 401 -6.53 22.04 5.54
CA ASN A 401 -7.89 21.53 5.42
C ASN A 401 -7.95 20.00 5.17
N SER A 402 -6.84 19.27 5.33
CA SER A 402 -6.81 17.83 5.17
C SER A 402 -7.33 17.10 6.41
N LYS A 403 -8.27 16.15 6.22
CA LYS A 403 -8.77 15.28 7.28
C LYS A 403 -7.73 14.30 7.81
N ILE A 404 -6.70 13.98 7.02
CA ILE A 404 -5.62 13.06 7.41
C ILE A 404 -4.89 13.61 8.65
N ARG A 405 -4.59 14.91 8.68
CA ARG A 405 -3.85 15.57 9.76
C ARG A 405 -4.71 15.90 11.01
N GLU A 406 -6.03 15.83 10.92
CA GLU A 406 -6.91 16.03 12.08
C GLU A 406 -6.84 14.85 13.07
N ILE A 407 -6.29 13.70 12.63
CA ILE A 407 -6.13 12.50 13.43
C ILE A 407 -4.73 12.51 14.04
N ALA A 408 -4.62 12.26 15.35
CA ALA A 408 -3.33 12.23 16.02
C ALA A 408 -2.42 11.11 15.50
N ASN A 409 -1.10 11.32 15.53
CA ASN A 409 -0.10 10.37 15.05
C ASN A 409 -0.15 9.01 15.77
N ASP A 410 -0.64 8.99 17.02
CA ASP A 410 -0.76 7.80 17.87
C ASP A 410 -2.17 7.19 17.92
N ALA A 411 -3.14 7.77 17.20
CA ALA A 411 -4.51 7.27 17.18
C ALA A 411 -4.67 5.90 16.51
N THR A 412 -3.75 5.55 15.64
CA THR A 412 -3.64 4.25 14.94
C THR A 412 -2.17 3.89 14.79
N ALA A 413 -1.85 2.68 14.34
CA ALA A 413 -0.46 2.31 14.05
C ALA A 413 0.16 3.13 12.91
N PHE A 414 -0.65 3.70 12.01
CA PHE A 414 -0.17 4.65 11.00
C PHE A 414 0.20 5.99 11.66
N SER A 415 1.49 6.33 11.68
CA SER A 415 2.07 7.40 12.49
C SER A 415 2.39 8.70 11.76
N ARG A 416 2.22 8.77 10.43
CA ARG A 416 2.66 9.91 9.61
C ARG A 416 1.50 10.82 9.19
N ARG A 417 0.73 11.29 10.18
CA ARG A 417 -0.45 12.15 9.96
C ARG A 417 -0.12 13.60 9.61
N ASP A 418 1.07 14.04 9.97
CA ASP A 418 1.64 15.37 9.70
C ASP A 418 2.39 15.44 8.36
N THR A 419 2.17 14.48 7.47
CA THR A 419 2.77 14.44 6.13
C THR A 419 2.11 15.46 5.21
N LEU A 420 2.91 16.28 4.52
CA LEU A 420 2.43 17.14 3.43
C LEU A 420 2.33 16.36 2.12
N PHE A 421 3.44 15.74 1.71
CA PHE A 421 3.53 14.94 0.49
C PHE A 421 4.05 13.55 0.77
N THR A 422 3.50 12.57 0.06
CA THR A 422 4.08 11.24 -0.09
C THR A 422 4.62 11.12 -1.51
N PHE A 423 5.89 10.75 -1.62
CA PHE A 423 6.53 10.43 -2.89
C PHE A 423 6.48 8.94 -3.13
N GLN A 424 6.03 8.53 -4.28
CA GLN A 424 6.32 7.23 -4.84
C GLN A 424 7.45 7.37 -5.86
N LEU A 425 8.58 6.75 -5.56
CA LEU A 425 9.74 6.68 -6.46
C LEU A 425 9.73 5.28 -7.07
N TYR A 426 9.55 5.18 -8.37
CA TYR A 426 9.37 3.90 -9.05
C TYR A 426 10.28 3.77 -10.27
N ALA A 427 10.86 2.58 -10.43
CA ALA A 427 11.58 2.24 -11.66
C ALA A 427 11.44 0.76 -11.99
N SER A 428 11.04 0.44 -13.21
CA SER A 428 10.98 -0.92 -13.75
C SER A 428 12.10 -1.20 -14.74
N SER A 429 12.34 -2.48 -15.01
CA SER A 429 13.19 -2.88 -16.14
C SER A 429 12.57 -2.38 -17.45
N SER A 430 13.40 -2.07 -18.43
CA SER A 430 12.96 -1.45 -19.70
C SER A 430 11.94 -2.28 -20.50
N ASN A 431 11.83 -3.57 -20.22
CA ASN A 431 10.91 -4.52 -20.86
C ASN A 431 9.92 -5.15 -19.85
N TYR A 432 9.84 -4.63 -18.61
CA TYR A 432 8.98 -5.11 -17.51
C TYR A 432 9.26 -6.57 -17.08
N LYS A 433 10.35 -7.17 -17.52
CA LYS A 433 10.72 -8.58 -17.26
C LYS A 433 12.03 -8.69 -16.49
N PRO A 434 12.22 -9.78 -15.73
CA PRO A 434 13.51 -10.07 -15.08
C PRO A 434 14.63 -10.27 -16.14
N PRO A 435 15.88 -9.94 -15.75
CA PRO A 435 16.32 -9.43 -14.46
C PRO A 435 16.14 -7.91 -14.32
N TYR A 436 15.90 -7.43 -13.10
CA TYR A 436 15.94 -6.00 -12.81
C TYR A 436 17.38 -5.46 -12.93
N PRO A 437 17.61 -4.32 -13.60
CA PRO A 437 18.95 -3.77 -13.79
C PRO A 437 19.56 -3.32 -12.46
N LYS A 438 20.82 -3.70 -12.19
CA LYS A 438 21.49 -3.39 -10.92
C LYS A 438 21.63 -1.88 -10.67
N GLU A 439 21.83 -1.10 -11.71
CA GLU A 439 21.93 0.36 -11.67
C GLU A 439 20.61 1.01 -11.25
N GLY A 440 19.48 0.34 -11.44
CA GLY A 440 18.17 0.81 -11.01
C GLY A 440 18.06 0.99 -9.49
N PHE A 441 18.78 0.18 -8.70
CA PHE A 441 18.80 0.35 -7.24
C PHE A 441 19.47 1.66 -6.84
N SER A 442 20.69 1.91 -7.31
CA SER A 442 21.41 3.14 -7.01
C SER A 442 20.73 4.38 -7.62
N PHE A 443 20.00 4.21 -8.70
CA PHE A 443 19.23 5.27 -9.32
C PHE A 443 18.08 5.73 -8.38
N LEU A 444 17.30 4.82 -7.81
CA LEU A 444 16.26 5.18 -6.85
C LEU A 444 16.83 5.65 -5.51
N ASP A 445 17.92 5.05 -5.04
CA ASP A 445 18.62 5.53 -3.85
C ASP A 445 19.03 7.01 -4.04
N GLY A 446 19.63 7.35 -5.19
CA GLY A 446 20.00 8.72 -5.52
C GLY A 446 18.80 9.67 -5.75
N MET A 447 17.63 9.19 -6.16
CA MET A 447 16.39 10.00 -6.16
C MET A 447 16.08 10.49 -4.75
N ALA A 448 16.00 9.56 -3.79
CA ALA A 448 15.72 9.90 -2.41
C ALA A 448 16.81 10.81 -1.81
N ASP A 449 18.07 10.49 -2.04
CA ASP A 449 19.21 11.27 -1.55
C ASP A 449 19.26 12.68 -2.12
N SER A 450 18.78 12.89 -3.35
CA SER A 450 18.74 14.22 -3.99
C SER A 450 17.80 15.20 -3.29
N VAL A 451 16.84 14.70 -2.52
CA VAL A 451 15.97 15.47 -1.62
C VAL A 451 16.59 15.54 -0.22
N THR A 452 16.80 14.38 0.41
CA THR A 452 17.13 14.29 1.84
C THR A 452 18.48 14.92 2.18
N SER A 453 19.48 14.83 1.29
CA SER A 453 20.79 15.45 1.48
C SER A 453 20.80 16.98 1.38
N LYS A 454 19.70 17.60 0.94
CA LYS A 454 19.52 19.06 0.81
C LYS A 454 18.67 19.64 1.92
N MET A 455 18.25 18.80 2.84
CA MET A 455 17.59 19.22 4.07
C MET A 455 18.59 19.24 5.23
N HIS A 456 18.24 19.90 6.32
CA HIS A 456 19.10 19.95 7.51
C HIS A 456 19.22 18.58 8.20
N SER A 457 20.27 18.37 8.96
CA SER A 457 20.46 17.17 9.77
C SER A 457 19.35 17.08 10.81
N GLY A 458 18.60 15.98 10.82
CA GLY A 458 17.44 15.79 11.71
C GLY A 458 16.10 16.11 11.06
N TRP A 459 16.07 16.37 9.74
CA TRP A 459 14.80 16.44 9.01
C TRP A 459 13.98 15.18 9.19
N ASN A 460 12.81 15.29 9.83
CA ASN A 460 11.99 14.14 10.24
C ASN A 460 11.07 13.66 9.13
N TYR A 461 11.65 13.22 8.01
CA TYR A 461 10.88 12.57 6.96
C TYR A 461 10.51 11.13 7.33
N GLY A 462 9.49 10.59 6.68
CA GLY A 462 9.09 9.21 6.79
C GLY A 462 9.15 8.46 5.47
N ALA A 463 8.68 7.23 5.51
CA ALA A 463 8.41 6.40 4.34
C ALA A 463 7.01 5.79 4.45
N TYR A 464 6.42 5.40 3.33
CA TYR A 464 5.09 4.82 3.27
C TYR A 464 5.16 3.30 3.15
N ALA A 465 4.56 2.59 4.10
CA ALA A 465 4.67 1.13 4.17
C ALA A 465 3.94 0.38 3.03
N ASN A 466 3.01 1.03 2.31
CA ASN A 466 2.45 0.48 1.08
C ASN A 466 3.42 0.56 -0.11
N TYR A 467 4.34 1.54 -0.13
CA TYR A 467 5.44 1.63 -1.10
C TYR A 467 6.71 1.00 -0.53
N ILE A 468 6.55 -0.25 -0.08
CA ILE A 468 7.54 -0.94 0.73
C ILE A 468 8.86 -1.18 -0.02
N ASP A 469 9.96 -0.86 0.67
CA ASP A 469 11.33 -1.03 0.22
C ASP A 469 12.05 -2.07 1.08
N ASN A 470 12.41 -3.22 0.51
CA ASN A 470 13.13 -4.29 1.21
C ASN A 470 14.61 -3.99 1.50
N ARG A 471 15.10 -2.83 1.07
CA ARG A 471 16.47 -2.36 1.30
C ARG A 471 16.52 -1.16 2.25
N LEU A 472 15.36 -0.67 2.70
CA LEU A 472 15.27 0.50 3.56
C LEU A 472 15.93 0.24 4.91
N GLN A 473 16.95 1.03 5.22
CA GLN A 473 17.57 1.03 6.55
C GLN A 473 16.69 1.82 7.53
N ASN A 474 16.67 1.44 8.80
CA ASN A 474 15.87 2.07 9.85
C ASN A 474 14.37 2.16 9.51
N TRP A 475 13.86 1.17 8.78
CA TRP A 475 12.46 1.11 8.32
C TRP A 475 11.46 1.22 9.49
N GLN A 476 11.82 0.73 10.67
CA GLN A 476 11.00 0.82 11.88
C GLN A 476 10.63 2.27 12.19
N SER A 477 11.62 3.14 12.23
CA SER A 477 11.44 4.57 12.48
C SER A 477 10.79 5.27 11.29
N LEU A 478 11.15 4.92 10.06
CA LEU A 478 10.64 5.60 8.86
C LEU A 478 9.18 5.26 8.59
N TYR A 479 8.75 4.00 8.78
CA TYR A 479 7.35 3.60 8.59
C TYR A 479 6.46 3.90 9.80
N PHE A 480 6.97 3.69 11.04
CA PHE A 480 6.13 3.68 12.23
C PHE A 480 6.46 4.76 13.26
N SER A 481 7.57 5.51 13.07
CA SER A 481 7.99 6.59 13.97
C SER A 481 7.92 6.17 15.44
N ASP A 482 7.33 7.01 16.31
CA ASP A 482 7.18 6.77 17.74
C ASP A 482 6.17 5.66 18.09
N ASN A 483 5.41 5.15 17.10
CA ASN A 483 4.47 4.04 17.31
C ASN A 483 5.14 2.67 17.34
N TYR A 484 6.40 2.54 16.83
CA TYR A 484 7.07 1.24 16.75
C TYR A 484 7.26 0.52 18.10
N PRO A 485 7.66 1.18 19.19
CA PRO A 485 7.78 0.52 20.51
C PRO A 485 6.47 -0.08 21.01
N ARG A 486 5.33 0.58 20.77
CA ARG A 486 4.01 0.04 21.12
C ARG A 486 3.65 -1.17 20.24
N LEU A 487 3.92 -1.10 18.94
CA LEU A 487 3.73 -2.23 18.02
C LEU A 487 4.51 -3.46 18.49
N LYS A 488 5.79 -3.28 18.84
CA LYS A 488 6.62 -4.37 19.37
C LYS A 488 6.00 -4.98 20.62
N SER A 489 5.61 -4.18 21.61
CA SER A 489 4.98 -4.67 22.84
C SER A 489 3.67 -5.43 22.59
N ILE A 490 2.87 -5.01 21.61
CA ILE A 490 1.65 -5.71 21.21
C ILE A 490 1.99 -7.03 20.49
N LYS A 491 3.04 -7.04 19.66
CA LYS A 491 3.51 -8.24 18.96
C LYS A 491 3.92 -9.33 19.95
N ASP A 492 4.73 -8.97 20.95
CA ASP A 492 5.20 -9.88 22.01
C ASP A 492 4.02 -10.58 22.75
N GLN A 493 2.88 -9.88 22.88
CA GLN A 493 1.69 -10.41 23.56
C GLN A 493 0.78 -11.25 22.65
N LEU A 494 0.58 -10.85 21.40
CA LEU A 494 -0.41 -11.44 20.51
C LEU A 494 0.14 -12.54 19.62
N ASP A 495 1.41 -12.49 19.29
CA ASP A 495 2.09 -13.47 18.43
C ASP A 495 3.51 -13.79 18.90
N PRO A 496 3.68 -14.31 20.16
CA PRO A 496 4.99 -14.59 20.77
C PRO A 496 5.74 -15.72 20.05
N HIS A 497 5.14 -16.38 19.09
CA HIS A 497 5.77 -17.45 18.29
C HIS A 497 6.07 -17.02 16.86
N ASN A 498 5.88 -15.73 16.52
CA ASN A 498 6.13 -15.19 15.18
C ASN A 498 5.46 -16.00 14.06
N VAL A 499 4.20 -16.38 14.27
CA VAL A 499 3.38 -17.06 13.26
C VAL A 499 3.19 -16.12 12.04
N PHE A 500 2.96 -14.82 12.29
CA PHE A 500 2.83 -13.79 11.26
C PHE A 500 4.14 -13.03 11.08
N MET A 501 5.11 -13.65 10.41
CA MET A 501 6.44 -13.09 10.21
C MET A 501 6.84 -13.07 8.73
N PHE A 502 7.32 -11.91 8.28
CA PHE A 502 7.91 -11.65 6.97
C PHE A 502 8.99 -10.56 7.10
N PRO A 503 9.87 -10.32 6.10
CA PRO A 503 11.07 -9.50 6.28
C PRO A 503 10.91 -8.08 6.82
N THR A 504 9.72 -7.49 6.70
CA THR A 504 9.41 -6.14 7.22
C THR A 504 8.22 -6.15 8.18
N SER A 505 7.90 -7.31 8.77
CA SER A 505 6.92 -7.42 9.84
C SER A 505 7.46 -6.82 11.14
N ILE A 506 6.55 -6.47 12.03
CA ILE A 506 6.94 -6.07 13.39
C ILE A 506 7.65 -7.26 14.05
N GLU A 507 8.84 -7.01 14.58
CA GLU A 507 9.72 -7.98 15.22
C GLU A 507 9.44 -8.08 16.73
N GLU A 508 9.82 -9.21 17.35
CA GLU A 508 9.87 -9.37 18.83
C GLU A 508 10.82 -8.40 19.52
#